data_a4d064398e015cff56b8c5fcea2bd7f6
#
_entry.id   a4d064398e015cff56b8c5fcea2bd7f6
#
_cell.length_a   1.000
_cell.length_b   1.000
_cell.length_c   1.000
_cell.angle_alpha   90.00
_cell.angle_beta   90.00
_cell.angle_gamma   90.00
#
_symmetry.space_group_name_H-M   'P 1'
#
loop_
_entity.id
_entity.type
_entity.pdbx_description
1 polymer ?
#
loop_
_entity_poly.entity_id
_entity_poly.type
_entity_poly.pdbx_seq_one_letter_code
_entity_poly.pdbx_strand_id
1 'polypeptide(L)'
;MLKNYFKSAYRSIMKNRFYSALNIFGPAIGITCAILILLYVQEEMTFDKQSKNYDRIYRLESDFNISGKATLAALVPMPMAPTLKDEFPEIEVITRFAGFGIQDILFTYKDLKFFENKIYFADSTVFKVFNYEFILGSSDNALNEPNTIVI
;
A
#
# COMPACT_ATOMS: atom_id res chain seq x y z
N MET A 1 38.79 11.05 37.85
CA MET A 1 38.33 12.33 37.25
C MET A 1 36.91 12.22 36.72
N LEU A 2 36.57 11.28 35.84
CA LEU A 2 35.24 11.10 35.25
C LEU A 2 34.09 11.05 36.28
N LYS A 3 34.26 10.29 37.40
CA LYS A 3 33.25 10.16 38.45
C LYS A 3 32.85 11.51 39.08
N ASN A 4 33.79 12.43 39.19
CA ASN A 4 33.54 13.77 39.75
C ASN A 4 32.78 14.66 38.74
N TYR A 5 33.07 14.55 37.45
CA TYR A 5 32.31 15.23 36.40
C TYR A 5 30.86 14.80 36.37
N PHE A 6 30.58 13.45 36.40
CA PHE A 6 29.23 12.94 36.49
C PHE A 6 28.47 13.44 37.74
N LYS A 7 29.12 13.44 38.90
CA LYS A 7 28.51 13.92 40.15
C LYS A 7 28.19 15.42 40.08
N SER A 8 29.08 16.21 39.49
CA SER A 8 28.87 17.65 39.30
C SER A 8 27.76 17.94 38.30
N ALA A 9 27.73 17.23 37.17
CA ALA A 9 26.68 17.35 36.18
C ALA A 9 25.30 16.99 36.75
N TYR A 10 25.21 15.87 37.47
CA TYR A 10 23.98 15.45 38.15
C TYR A 10 23.45 16.51 39.12
N ARG A 11 24.35 17.07 39.95
CA ARG A 11 23.98 18.14 40.90
C ARG A 11 23.49 19.39 40.17
N SER A 12 24.12 19.77 39.07
CA SER A 12 23.72 20.92 38.26
C SER A 12 22.30 20.72 37.65
N ILE A 13 22.02 19.53 37.11
CA ILE A 13 20.71 19.15 36.59
C ILE A 13 19.64 19.24 37.69
N MET A 14 19.92 18.68 38.85
CA MET A 14 18.98 18.69 39.97
C MET A 14 18.76 20.07 40.60
N LYS A 15 19.75 20.94 40.55
CA LYS A 15 19.62 22.32 41.03
C LYS A 15 18.73 23.17 40.14
N ASN A 16 18.84 23.00 38.83
CA ASN A 16 18.10 23.75 37.81
C ASN A 16 17.15 22.83 37.01
N ARG A 17 16.35 22.01 37.73
CA ARG A 17 15.55 20.93 37.14
C ARG A 17 14.60 21.40 36.07
N PHE A 18 13.97 22.57 36.23
CA PHE A 18 13.02 23.07 35.22
C PHE A 18 13.70 23.43 33.89
N TYR A 19 14.82 24.15 33.97
CA TYR A 19 15.63 24.50 32.81
C TYR A 19 16.27 23.28 32.16
N SER A 20 16.77 22.34 32.95
CA SER A 20 17.33 21.08 32.47
C SER A 20 16.27 20.21 31.80
N ALA A 21 15.07 20.14 32.39
CA ALA A 21 13.96 19.42 31.78
C ALA A 21 13.58 20.04 30.43
N LEU A 22 13.47 21.36 30.33
CA LEU A 22 13.15 22.03 29.08
C LEU A 22 14.17 21.74 27.97
N ASN A 23 15.46 21.77 28.33
CA ASN A 23 16.55 21.50 27.40
C ASN A 23 16.67 20.02 26.97
N ILE A 24 16.16 19.11 27.77
CA ILE A 24 16.13 17.68 27.42
C ILE A 24 14.86 17.34 26.63
N PHE A 25 13.70 17.74 27.11
CA PHE A 25 12.43 17.39 26.50
C PHE A 25 12.17 18.14 25.18
N GLY A 26 12.61 19.39 25.06
CA GLY A 26 12.47 20.17 23.82
C GLY A 26 13.10 19.48 22.63
N PRO A 27 14.43 19.25 22.65
CA PRO A 27 15.09 18.50 21.57
C PRO A 27 14.60 17.06 21.43
N ALA A 28 14.26 16.37 22.52
CA ALA A 28 13.75 15.00 22.46
C ALA A 28 12.44 14.91 21.67
N ILE A 29 11.50 15.82 21.93
CA ILE A 29 10.24 15.90 21.16
C ILE A 29 10.53 16.23 19.70
N GLY A 30 11.39 17.22 19.43
CA GLY A 30 11.76 17.60 18.08
C GLY A 30 12.36 16.44 17.27
N ILE A 31 13.31 15.71 17.87
CA ILE A 31 13.93 14.55 17.24
C ILE A 31 12.91 13.43 17.02
N THR A 32 12.03 13.18 18.01
CA THR A 32 10.98 12.17 17.87
C THR A 32 10.04 12.50 16.71
N CYS A 33 9.57 13.74 16.60
CA CYS A 33 8.73 14.16 15.48
C CYS A 33 9.47 14.02 14.14
N ALA A 34 10.72 14.39 14.06
CA ALA A 34 11.52 14.24 12.85
C ALA A 34 11.67 12.77 12.43
N ILE A 35 11.94 11.88 13.37
CA ILE A 35 12.05 10.44 13.11
C ILE A 35 10.70 9.88 12.62
N LEU A 36 9.59 10.24 13.25
CA LEU A 36 8.26 9.79 12.84
C LEU A 36 7.92 10.24 11.42
N ILE A 37 8.22 11.49 11.08
CA ILE A 37 8.03 12.01 9.73
C ILE A 37 8.89 11.25 8.73
N LEU A 38 10.16 11.01 9.04
CA LEU A 38 11.07 10.26 8.16
C LEU A 38 10.58 8.81 7.94
N LEU A 39 10.14 8.14 8.99
CA LEU A 39 9.59 6.79 8.88
C LEU A 39 8.32 6.77 8.02
N TYR A 40 7.42 7.73 8.22
CA TYR A 40 6.23 7.87 7.40
C TYR A 40 6.56 8.10 5.92
N VAL A 41 7.45 9.03 5.62
CA VAL A 41 7.91 9.29 4.25
C VAL A 41 8.58 8.06 3.64
N GLN A 42 9.40 7.35 4.41
CA GLN A 42 10.05 6.13 3.94
C GLN A 42 9.03 5.02 3.62
N GLU A 43 8.01 4.85 4.45
CA GLU A 43 6.94 3.89 4.22
C GLU A 43 6.14 4.25 2.96
N GLU A 44 5.75 5.51 2.80
CA GLU A 44 5.03 6.01 1.62
C GLU A 44 5.83 5.81 0.33
N MET A 45 7.13 6.10 0.36
CA MET A 45 8.02 5.92 -0.81
C MET A 45 8.31 4.46 -1.13
N THR A 46 8.03 3.54 -0.21
CA THR A 46 8.31 2.11 -0.38
C THR A 46 7.03 1.33 -0.69
N PHE A 47 5.87 1.90 -0.47
CA PHE A 47 4.57 1.25 -0.56
C PHE A 47 4.36 0.52 -1.89
N ASP A 48 4.70 1.13 -3.02
CA ASP A 48 4.52 0.55 -4.36
C ASP A 48 5.70 -0.35 -4.80
N LYS A 49 6.78 -0.44 -4.01
CA LYS A 49 7.99 -1.20 -4.38
C LYS A 49 7.98 -2.66 -3.94
N GLN A 50 6.86 -3.14 -3.41
CA GLN A 50 6.74 -4.54 -2.96
C GLN A 50 6.75 -5.54 -4.12
N SER A 51 6.29 -5.13 -5.30
CA SER A 51 6.33 -5.97 -6.49
C SER A 51 7.73 -5.97 -7.12
N LYS A 52 8.22 -7.14 -7.55
CA LYS A 52 9.53 -7.26 -8.22
C LYS A 52 9.64 -6.44 -9.50
N ASN A 53 8.50 -6.17 -10.15
CA ASN A 53 8.41 -5.46 -11.43
C ASN A 53 7.79 -4.07 -11.26
N TYR A 54 7.89 -3.46 -10.08
CA TYR A 54 7.22 -2.18 -9.76
C TYR A 54 7.57 -1.04 -10.74
N ASP A 55 8.78 -1.04 -11.29
CA ASP A 55 9.28 -0.06 -12.26
C ASP A 55 8.70 -0.21 -13.67
N ARG A 56 8.02 -1.33 -13.95
CA ARG A 56 7.41 -1.68 -15.24
C ARG A 56 5.88 -1.82 -15.16
N ILE A 57 5.31 -1.58 -13.99
CA ILE A 57 3.85 -1.64 -13.77
C ILE A 57 3.28 -0.24 -13.96
N TYR A 58 2.34 -0.11 -14.88
CA TYR A 58 1.64 1.14 -15.17
C TYR A 58 0.16 0.96 -14.96
N ARG A 59 -0.49 1.93 -14.33
CA ARG A 59 -1.94 2.00 -14.19
C ARG A 59 -2.51 2.86 -15.30
N LEU A 60 -3.53 2.35 -15.97
CA LEU A 60 -4.28 3.13 -16.95
C LEU A 60 -5.30 4.00 -16.25
N GLU A 61 -5.36 5.24 -16.68
CA GLU A 61 -6.34 6.24 -16.24
C GLU A 61 -7.03 6.81 -17.46
N SER A 62 -8.29 7.17 -17.32
CA SER A 62 -9.06 7.84 -18.38
C SER A 62 -9.47 9.23 -17.94
N ASP A 63 -9.46 10.13 -18.90
CA ASP A 63 -10.00 11.47 -18.71
C ASP A 63 -11.47 11.48 -19.11
N PHE A 64 -12.34 11.64 -18.14
CA PHE A 64 -13.78 11.69 -18.34
C PHE A 64 -14.25 13.14 -18.34
N ASN A 65 -14.96 13.52 -19.37
CA ASN A 65 -15.65 14.80 -19.40
C ASN A 65 -17.08 14.62 -18.85
N ILE A 66 -17.27 14.92 -17.59
CA ILE A 66 -18.58 14.88 -16.95
C ILE A 66 -19.11 16.31 -16.82
N SER A 67 -20.16 16.62 -17.55
CA SER A 67 -20.83 17.94 -17.51
C SER A 67 -19.89 19.13 -17.79
N GLY A 68 -18.94 18.95 -18.71
CA GLY A 68 -17.99 20.00 -19.11
C GLY A 68 -16.76 20.13 -18.20
N LYS A 69 -16.62 19.27 -17.19
CA LYS A 69 -15.44 19.23 -16.33
C LYS A 69 -14.64 17.95 -16.59
N ALA A 70 -13.39 18.13 -17.02
CA ALA A 70 -12.45 17.03 -17.15
C ALA A 70 -12.11 16.46 -15.76
N THR A 71 -12.28 15.17 -15.60
CA THR A 71 -12.00 14.46 -14.36
C THR A 71 -11.17 13.23 -14.68
N LEU A 72 -9.93 13.22 -14.22
CA LEU A 72 -9.06 12.05 -14.32
C LEU A 72 -9.51 10.98 -13.32
N ALA A 73 -9.73 9.78 -13.80
CA ALA A 73 -10.12 8.67 -12.96
C ALA A 73 -9.40 7.39 -13.37
N ALA A 74 -9.06 6.57 -12.39
CA ALA A 74 -8.49 5.24 -12.59
C ALA A 74 -9.56 4.22 -13.01
N LEU A 75 -10.42 4.62 -13.93
CA LEU A 75 -11.49 3.81 -14.49
C LEU A 75 -11.31 3.77 -16.00
N VAL A 76 -11.29 2.57 -16.55
CA VAL A 76 -11.19 2.35 -17.98
C VAL A 76 -12.27 1.36 -18.42
N PRO A 77 -12.78 1.47 -19.65
CA PRO A 77 -13.73 0.49 -20.18
C PRO A 77 -13.15 -0.93 -20.16
N MET A 78 -13.95 -1.91 -19.78
CA MET A 78 -13.50 -3.31 -19.68
C MET A 78 -12.88 -3.87 -20.97
N PRO A 79 -13.36 -3.55 -22.19
CA PRO A 79 -12.75 -4.01 -23.44
C PRO A 79 -11.39 -3.40 -23.76
N MET A 80 -10.99 -2.31 -23.07
CA MET A 80 -9.73 -1.60 -23.37
C MET A 80 -8.50 -2.51 -23.19
N ALA A 81 -8.50 -3.34 -22.16
CA ALA A 81 -7.36 -4.21 -21.89
C ALA A 81 -7.02 -5.19 -23.02
N PRO A 82 -7.96 -6.01 -23.54
CA PRO A 82 -7.66 -6.87 -24.69
C PRO A 82 -7.28 -6.05 -25.93
N THR A 83 -7.96 -4.95 -26.23
CA THR A 83 -7.63 -4.10 -27.38
C THR A 83 -6.20 -3.57 -27.31
N LEU A 84 -5.79 -3.05 -26.16
CA LEU A 84 -4.42 -2.55 -25.96
C LEU A 84 -3.40 -3.68 -26.10
N LYS A 85 -3.69 -4.86 -25.61
CA LYS A 85 -2.80 -6.01 -25.73
C LYS A 85 -2.58 -6.42 -27.19
N ASP A 86 -3.62 -6.31 -28.01
CA ASP A 86 -3.59 -6.67 -29.44
C ASP A 86 -2.89 -5.58 -30.28
N GLU A 87 -3.07 -4.30 -29.93
CA GLU A 87 -2.53 -3.17 -30.69
C GLU A 87 -1.09 -2.84 -30.30
N PHE A 88 -0.66 -3.13 -29.07
CA PHE A 88 0.65 -2.76 -28.54
C PHE A 88 1.43 -4.00 -28.09
N PRO A 89 2.28 -4.56 -28.96
CA PRO A 89 3.10 -5.75 -28.64
C PRO A 89 4.08 -5.55 -27.48
N GLU A 90 4.40 -4.29 -27.16
CA GLU A 90 5.28 -3.92 -26.05
C GLU A 90 4.67 -4.21 -24.68
N ILE A 91 3.34 -4.33 -24.62
CA ILE A 91 2.64 -4.69 -23.40
C ILE A 91 2.84 -6.20 -23.16
N GLU A 92 3.66 -6.53 -22.20
CA GLU A 92 4.00 -7.91 -21.89
C GLU A 92 2.83 -8.65 -21.26
N VAL A 93 2.21 -8.05 -20.23
CA VAL A 93 1.03 -8.59 -19.53
C VAL A 93 0.10 -7.45 -19.17
N ILE A 94 -1.19 -7.67 -19.28
CA ILE A 94 -2.21 -6.75 -18.81
C ILE A 94 -3.17 -7.48 -17.87
N THR A 95 -3.67 -6.79 -16.86
CA THR A 95 -4.66 -7.31 -15.92
C THR A 95 -5.67 -6.23 -15.57
N ARG A 96 -6.89 -6.63 -15.30
CA ARG A 96 -7.95 -5.74 -14.86
C ARG A 96 -8.36 -6.07 -13.45
N PHE A 97 -8.68 -5.02 -12.71
CA PHE A 97 -9.36 -5.12 -11.43
C PHE A 97 -10.73 -4.44 -11.56
N ALA A 98 -11.76 -5.13 -11.16
CA ALA A 98 -13.09 -4.55 -11.01
C ALA A 98 -13.52 -4.67 -9.56
N GLY A 99 -13.50 -3.55 -8.87
CA GLY A 99 -14.06 -3.41 -7.53
C GLY A 99 -15.34 -2.60 -7.62
N PHE A 100 -16.48 -3.19 -7.36
CA PHE A 100 -17.76 -2.49 -7.49
C PHE A 100 -18.12 -1.61 -6.30
N GLY A 101 -17.18 -1.40 -5.35
CA GLY A 101 -17.49 -0.63 -4.12
C GLY A 101 -18.63 -1.25 -3.30
N ILE A 102 -18.96 -2.52 -3.56
CA ILE A 102 -19.98 -3.26 -2.82
C ILE A 102 -19.39 -3.53 -1.44
N GLN A 103 -19.99 -2.93 -0.46
CA GLN A 103 -19.68 -3.19 0.94
C GLN A 103 -20.49 -4.38 1.41
N ASP A 104 -19.92 -5.16 2.30
CA ASP A 104 -20.60 -6.25 3.01
C ASP A 104 -21.17 -7.34 2.08
N ILE A 105 -20.33 -7.93 1.23
CA ILE A 105 -20.71 -9.11 0.46
C ILE A 105 -20.74 -10.32 1.38
N LEU A 106 -21.90 -10.98 1.43
CA LEU A 106 -22.09 -12.18 2.23
C LEU A 106 -21.50 -13.39 1.50
N PHE A 107 -20.49 -13.99 2.08
CA PHE A 107 -19.98 -15.30 1.68
C PHE A 107 -20.61 -16.40 2.51
N THR A 108 -20.93 -17.49 1.85
CA THR A 108 -21.44 -18.71 2.49
C THR A 108 -20.61 -19.90 2.02
N TYR A 109 -20.03 -20.59 2.98
CA TYR A 109 -19.33 -21.85 2.75
C TYR A 109 -19.83 -22.89 3.74
N LYS A 110 -20.56 -23.87 3.28
CA LYS A 110 -21.30 -24.83 4.11
C LYS A 110 -22.22 -24.08 5.10
N ASP A 111 -22.00 -24.23 6.39
CA ASP A 111 -22.78 -23.58 7.45
C ASP A 111 -22.17 -22.25 7.93
N LEU A 112 -20.99 -21.90 7.40
CA LEU A 112 -20.30 -20.66 7.74
C LEU A 112 -20.79 -19.51 6.86
N LYS A 113 -21.08 -18.38 7.49
CA LYS A 113 -21.45 -17.13 6.83
C LYS A 113 -20.58 -16.00 7.36
N PHE A 114 -19.97 -15.24 6.45
CA PHE A 114 -19.16 -14.11 6.83
C PHE A 114 -19.31 -12.99 5.80
N PHE A 115 -19.10 -11.77 6.24
CA PHE A 115 -19.16 -10.58 5.39
C PHE A 115 -17.75 -10.13 5.07
N GLU A 116 -17.51 -9.83 3.80
CA GLU A 116 -16.26 -9.26 3.31
C GLU A 116 -16.51 -7.98 2.52
N ASN A 117 -15.65 -7.01 2.70
CA ASN A 117 -15.80 -5.68 2.09
C ASN A 117 -14.65 -5.29 1.14
N LYS A 118 -13.62 -6.12 1.01
CA LYS A 118 -12.45 -5.87 0.13
C LYS A 118 -12.35 -6.95 -0.93
N ILE A 119 -13.35 -7.03 -1.80
CA ILE A 119 -13.43 -8.03 -2.84
C ILE A 119 -13.21 -7.37 -4.19
N TYR A 120 -12.35 -7.99 -4.98
CA TYR A 120 -12.05 -7.56 -6.33
C TYR A 120 -12.23 -8.72 -7.29
N PHE A 121 -12.85 -8.45 -8.42
CA PHE A 121 -12.77 -9.32 -9.57
C PHE A 121 -11.48 -9.00 -10.31
N ALA A 122 -10.73 -10.00 -10.68
CA ALA A 122 -9.47 -9.82 -11.36
C ALA A 122 -9.31 -10.85 -12.49
N ASP A 123 -8.56 -10.48 -13.51
CA ASP A 123 -8.15 -11.45 -14.54
C ASP A 123 -7.12 -12.44 -13.94
N SER A 124 -7.05 -13.65 -14.50
CA SER A 124 -6.06 -14.66 -14.08
C SER A 124 -4.61 -14.21 -14.20
N THR A 125 -4.36 -13.15 -14.98
CA THR A 125 -3.04 -12.55 -15.17
C THR A 125 -2.57 -11.69 -14.00
N VAL A 126 -3.42 -11.45 -13.00
CA VAL A 126 -3.12 -10.58 -11.85
C VAL A 126 -1.85 -10.98 -11.13
N PHE A 127 -1.62 -12.28 -10.94
CA PHE A 127 -0.45 -12.79 -10.23
C PHE A 127 0.84 -12.78 -11.08
N LYS A 128 0.71 -12.57 -12.40
CA LYS A 128 1.87 -12.31 -13.28
C LYS A 128 2.33 -10.86 -13.21
N VAL A 129 1.39 -9.95 -12.96
CA VAL A 129 1.69 -8.51 -12.79
C VAL A 129 2.16 -8.24 -11.36
N PHE A 130 1.41 -8.72 -10.36
CA PHE A 130 1.71 -8.51 -8.95
C PHE A 130 2.23 -9.82 -8.34
N ASN A 131 3.46 -9.79 -7.85
CA ASN A 131 4.12 -10.95 -7.25
C ASN A 131 3.67 -11.15 -5.80
N TYR A 132 2.50 -11.72 -5.59
CA TYR A 132 2.03 -12.11 -4.25
C TYR A 132 2.65 -13.45 -3.85
N GLU A 133 3.06 -13.58 -2.60
CA GLU A 133 3.46 -14.85 -2.03
C GLU A 133 2.23 -15.69 -1.67
N PHE A 134 2.18 -16.90 -2.20
CA PHE A 134 1.12 -17.85 -1.87
C PHE A 134 1.54 -18.68 -0.66
N ILE A 135 0.74 -18.68 0.39
CA ILE A 135 0.92 -19.57 1.56
C ILE A 135 0.53 -21.00 1.19
N LEU A 136 -0.52 -21.15 0.39
CA LEU A 136 -1.02 -22.43 -0.11
C LEU A 136 -1.42 -22.25 -1.58
N GLY A 137 -1.15 -23.29 -2.39
CA GLY A 137 -1.47 -23.25 -3.80
C GLY A 137 -0.34 -22.70 -4.67
N SER A 138 -0.67 -22.26 -5.87
CA SER A 138 0.27 -21.73 -6.85
C SER A 138 -0.37 -20.57 -7.63
N SER A 139 0.40 -19.53 -7.86
CA SER A 139 0.02 -18.38 -8.69
C SER A 139 -0.34 -18.79 -10.14
N ASP A 140 0.28 -19.84 -10.66
CA ASP A 140 0.09 -20.26 -12.06
C ASP A 140 -1.28 -20.86 -12.32
N ASN A 141 -1.90 -21.46 -11.29
CA ASN A 141 -3.21 -22.11 -11.39
C ASN A 141 -4.33 -21.31 -10.73
N ALA A 142 -3.99 -20.25 -10.02
CA ALA A 142 -4.96 -19.41 -9.34
C ALA A 142 -5.78 -18.60 -10.38
N LEU A 143 -7.09 -18.55 -10.21
CA LEU A 143 -8.05 -17.82 -11.07
C LEU A 143 -8.06 -18.24 -12.54
N ASN A 144 -7.56 -19.42 -12.89
CA ASN A 144 -7.60 -19.92 -14.28
C ASN A 144 -8.97 -20.45 -14.66
N GLU A 145 -9.76 -20.88 -13.69
CA GLU A 145 -11.11 -21.40 -13.93
C GLU A 145 -12.16 -20.38 -13.46
N PRO A 146 -13.32 -20.31 -14.14
CA PRO A 146 -14.44 -19.50 -13.67
C PRO A 146 -14.90 -19.91 -12.26
N ASN A 147 -15.40 -18.95 -11.50
CA ASN A 147 -15.90 -19.15 -10.13
C ASN A 147 -14.85 -19.62 -9.13
N THR A 148 -13.60 -19.31 -9.36
CA THR A 148 -12.53 -19.52 -8.37
C THR A 148 -12.32 -18.26 -7.54
N ILE A 149 -11.87 -18.45 -6.30
CA ILE A 149 -11.57 -17.37 -5.36
C ILE A 149 -10.21 -17.63 -4.72
N VAL A 150 -9.47 -16.58 -4.50
CA VAL A 150 -8.22 -16.57 -3.74
C VAL A 150 -8.44 -15.71 -2.50
N ILE A 151 -8.03 -16.23 -1.34
CA ILE A 151 -8.22 -15.59 -0.04
C ILE A 151 -6.85 -15.33 0.59
#